data_6c77b45d6ff9dd43408cd327f11ed03e
#
_entry.id   6c77b45d6ff9dd43408cd327f11ed03e
#
_cell.length_a   1.000
_cell.length_b   1.000
_cell.length_c   1.000
_cell.angle_alpha   90.00
_cell.angle_beta   90.00
_cell.angle_gamma   90.00
#
_symmetry.space_group_name_H-M   'P 1'
#
loop_
_entity.id
_entity.type
_entity.pdbx_description
1 polymer ?
#
loop_
_entity_poly.entity_id
_entity_poly.type
_entity_poly.pdbx_seq_one_letter_code
_entity_poly.pdbx_strand_id
1 'polypeptide(L)'
;IILSIIFFGIILFFLYDRNNKKRYIKLRKELDQIRVNQIELQSTDSENDPNTELTKIWKKRVDICRDSFVRNGWMKKLQLLEGNDKHSNDSFLPPAERNKLRKQLFEEFTDVIIDIKTAGNGVNLDDLSLCLLCLLKVNNTTISKCMGASENAIRTRKSRLKEKLDPLMYQFIFSR
;
A
#
# COMPACT_ATOMS: atom_id res chain seq x y z
N ILE A 1 -2.03 7.99 -42.42
CA ILE A 1 -1.85 6.68 -41.70
C ILE A 1 -1.32 6.93 -40.30
N ILE A 2 -0.23 7.68 -40.10
CA ILE A 2 0.38 7.92 -38.75
C ILE A 2 -0.60 8.64 -37.82
N LEU A 3 -1.31 9.67 -38.27
CA LEU A 3 -2.32 10.38 -37.46
C LEU A 3 -3.48 9.50 -37.03
N SER A 4 -3.90 8.53 -37.85
CA SER A 4 -4.96 7.60 -37.54
C SER A 4 -4.53 6.62 -36.43
N ILE A 5 -3.28 6.18 -36.42
CA ILE A 5 -2.73 5.30 -35.38
C ILE A 5 -2.65 6.01 -34.02
N ILE A 6 -2.20 7.28 -34.02
CA ILE A 6 -2.13 8.11 -32.80
C ILE A 6 -3.53 8.34 -32.23
N PHE A 7 -4.51 8.67 -33.09
CA PHE A 7 -5.89 8.89 -32.66
C PHE A 7 -6.53 7.63 -32.05
N PHE A 8 -6.28 6.46 -32.67
CA PHE A 8 -6.75 5.17 -32.13
C PHE A 8 -6.08 4.83 -30.81
N GLY A 9 -4.79 5.11 -30.64
CA GLY A 9 -4.07 4.93 -29.37
C GLY A 9 -4.64 5.79 -28.23
N ILE A 10 -5.00 7.04 -28.52
CA ILE A 10 -5.62 7.96 -27.56
C ILE A 10 -7.00 7.44 -27.14
N ILE A 11 -7.82 6.97 -28.10
CA ILE A 11 -9.14 6.39 -27.79
C ILE A 11 -9.00 5.15 -26.89
N LEU A 12 -8.08 4.24 -27.20
CA LEU A 12 -7.84 3.04 -26.38
C LEU A 12 -7.36 3.42 -24.97
N PHE A 13 -6.50 4.43 -24.84
CA PHE A 13 -6.05 4.94 -23.55
C PHE A 13 -7.21 5.50 -22.73
N PHE A 14 -8.08 6.31 -23.33
CA PHE A 14 -9.28 6.84 -22.66
C PHE A 14 -10.27 5.74 -22.26
N LEU A 15 -10.48 4.73 -23.09
CA LEU A 15 -11.34 3.59 -22.77
C LEU A 15 -10.75 2.74 -21.64
N TYR A 16 -9.44 2.55 -21.61
CA TYR A 16 -8.74 1.83 -20.54
C TYR A 16 -8.83 2.59 -19.21
N ASP A 17 -8.56 3.90 -19.19
CA ASP A 17 -8.65 4.74 -18.00
C ASP A 17 -10.10 4.79 -17.46
N ARG A 18 -11.08 4.94 -18.36
CA ARG A 18 -12.51 4.94 -18.01
C ARG A 18 -12.96 3.58 -17.43
N ASN A 19 -12.44 2.47 -17.94
CA ASN A 19 -12.76 1.14 -17.46
C ASN A 19 -12.13 0.87 -16.07
N ASN A 20 -10.92 1.32 -15.85
CA ASN A 20 -10.27 1.30 -14.54
C ASN A 20 -11.04 2.13 -13.51
N LYS A 21 -11.42 3.37 -13.83
CA LYS A 21 -12.24 4.22 -12.96
C LYS A 21 -13.58 3.58 -12.61
N LYS A 22 -14.24 2.92 -13.55
CA LYS A 22 -15.49 2.18 -13.28
C LYS A 22 -15.28 1.01 -12.32
N ARG A 23 -14.17 0.26 -12.45
CA ARG A 23 -13.81 -0.82 -11.51
C ARG A 23 -13.54 -0.29 -10.11
N TYR A 24 -12.82 0.84 -9.98
CA TYR A 24 -12.61 1.51 -8.68
C TYR A 24 -13.91 1.97 -8.04
N ILE A 25 -14.81 2.59 -8.82
CA ILE A 25 -16.12 3.05 -8.32
C ILE A 25 -16.98 1.85 -7.89
N LYS A 26 -16.97 0.76 -8.65
CA LYS A 26 -17.72 -0.45 -8.30
C LYS A 26 -17.18 -1.08 -7.02
N LEU A 27 -15.86 -1.22 -6.90
CA LEU A 27 -15.21 -1.77 -5.71
C LEU A 27 -15.49 -0.90 -4.47
N ARG A 28 -15.48 0.43 -4.63
CA ARG A 28 -15.82 1.37 -3.57
C ARG A 28 -17.27 1.23 -3.12
N LYS A 29 -18.21 1.11 -4.04
CA LYS A 29 -19.63 0.86 -3.72
C LYS A 29 -19.83 -0.48 -3.01
N GLU A 30 -19.14 -1.52 -3.43
CA GLU A 30 -19.21 -2.83 -2.76
C GLU A 30 -18.62 -2.76 -1.35
N LEU A 31 -17.54 -2.01 -1.13
CA LEU A 31 -16.96 -1.77 0.20
C LEU A 31 -17.90 -0.93 1.08
N ASP A 32 -18.53 0.10 0.54
CA ASP A 32 -19.51 0.92 1.27
C ASP A 32 -20.76 0.11 1.62
N GLN A 33 -21.21 -0.78 0.73
CA GLN A 33 -22.33 -1.69 0.98
C GLN A 33 -22.01 -2.71 2.08
N ILE A 34 -20.79 -3.26 2.07
CA ILE A 34 -20.31 -4.15 3.14
C ILE A 34 -20.26 -3.39 4.47
N ARG A 35 -19.85 -2.12 4.45
CA ARG A 35 -19.79 -1.25 5.64
C ARG A 35 -21.19 -0.99 6.22
N VAL A 36 -22.18 -0.72 5.37
CA VAL A 36 -23.57 -0.52 5.79
C VAL A 36 -24.17 -1.82 6.34
N ASN A 37 -23.97 -2.94 5.67
CA ASN A 37 -24.43 -4.25 6.15
C ASN A 37 -23.75 -4.69 7.45
N GLN A 38 -22.51 -4.29 7.70
CA GLN A 38 -21.81 -4.54 8.97
C GLN A 38 -22.36 -3.70 10.12
N ILE A 39 -22.81 -2.46 9.85
CA ILE A 39 -23.45 -1.61 10.87
C ILE A 39 -24.82 -2.19 11.27
N GLU A 40 -25.57 -2.76 10.32
CA GLU A 40 -26.86 -3.43 10.61
C GLU A 40 -26.71 -4.76 11.35
N LEU A 41 -25.63 -5.52 11.10
CA LEU A 41 -25.31 -6.76 11.84
C LEU A 41 -24.77 -6.52 13.25
N GLN A 42 -24.17 -5.35 13.52
CA GLN A 42 -23.65 -5.00 14.85
C GLN A 42 -24.75 -4.74 15.91
N SER A 43 -26.00 -4.67 15.51
CA SER A 43 -27.12 -4.50 16.48
C SER A 43 -27.57 -5.80 17.12
N THR A 44 -26.99 -6.96 16.79
CA THR A 44 -27.54 -8.26 17.24
C THR A 44 -26.58 -9.20 17.99
N ASP A 45 -25.26 -8.93 18.05
CA ASP A 45 -24.35 -9.84 18.77
C ASP A 45 -23.27 -9.11 19.58
N SER A 46 -23.41 -9.17 20.89
CA SER A 46 -22.56 -8.53 21.91
C SER A 46 -21.33 -9.36 22.26
N GLU A 47 -20.45 -9.70 21.33
CA GLU A 47 -19.18 -10.39 21.66
C GLU A 47 -17.99 -10.05 20.76
N ASN A 48 -18.11 -9.11 19.80
CA ASN A 48 -17.01 -8.71 18.94
C ASN A 48 -16.37 -7.40 19.42
N ASP A 49 -15.13 -7.49 19.90
CA ASP A 49 -14.29 -6.32 20.16
C ASP A 49 -14.19 -5.47 18.87
N PRO A 50 -14.62 -4.19 18.88
CA PRO A 50 -14.60 -3.32 17.71
C PRO A 50 -13.20 -3.17 17.08
N ASN A 51 -12.14 -3.37 17.86
CA ASN A 51 -10.76 -3.38 17.39
C ASN A 51 -10.47 -4.58 16.48
N THR A 52 -11.08 -5.74 16.77
CA THR A 52 -10.93 -6.95 15.95
C THR A 52 -11.60 -6.78 14.58
N GLU A 53 -12.79 -6.18 14.52
CA GLU A 53 -13.47 -5.92 13.26
C GLU A 53 -12.72 -4.89 12.41
N LEU A 54 -12.21 -3.83 13.01
CA LEU A 54 -11.43 -2.81 12.30
C LEU A 54 -10.16 -3.40 11.67
N THR A 55 -9.44 -4.24 12.41
CA THR A 55 -8.24 -4.93 11.89
C THR A 55 -8.56 -5.91 10.77
N LYS A 56 -9.71 -6.60 10.80
CA LYS A 56 -10.18 -7.45 9.70
C LYS A 56 -10.44 -6.64 8.42
N ILE A 57 -11.07 -5.46 8.55
CA ILE A 57 -11.32 -4.56 7.43
C ILE A 57 -9.99 -4.09 6.80
N TRP A 58 -9.05 -3.60 7.61
CA TRP A 58 -7.72 -3.18 7.14
C TRP A 58 -6.98 -4.33 6.45
N LYS A 59 -7.00 -5.52 7.03
CA LYS A 59 -6.38 -6.71 6.43
C LYS A 59 -6.95 -6.99 5.04
N LYS A 60 -8.28 -7.02 4.91
CA LYS A 60 -8.94 -7.25 3.62
C LYS A 60 -8.55 -6.21 2.56
N ARG A 61 -8.48 -4.92 2.94
CA ARG A 61 -8.02 -3.84 2.04
C ARG A 61 -6.58 -4.06 1.61
N VAL A 62 -5.69 -4.34 2.54
CA VAL A 62 -4.28 -4.61 2.25
C VAL A 62 -4.12 -5.80 1.31
N ASP A 63 -4.88 -6.89 1.51
CA ASP A 63 -4.80 -8.09 0.66
C ASP A 63 -5.25 -7.77 -0.78
N ILE A 64 -6.34 -7.01 -0.97
CA ILE A 64 -6.80 -6.56 -2.29
C ILE A 64 -5.74 -5.71 -3.00
N CYS A 65 -5.16 -4.73 -2.29
CA CYS A 65 -4.11 -3.86 -2.83
C CYS A 65 -2.83 -4.65 -3.16
N ARG A 66 -2.46 -5.61 -2.31
CA ARG A 66 -1.33 -6.51 -2.53
C ARG A 66 -1.50 -7.32 -3.81
N ASP A 67 -2.68 -7.90 -4.05
CA ASP A 67 -2.96 -8.68 -5.25
C ASP A 67 -2.82 -7.84 -6.52
N SER A 68 -3.24 -6.57 -6.49
CA SER A 68 -3.04 -5.63 -7.59
C SER A 68 -1.55 -5.33 -7.80
N PHE A 69 -0.83 -5.06 -6.73
CA PHE A 69 0.61 -4.78 -6.75
C PHE A 69 1.44 -5.96 -7.27
N VAL A 70 1.04 -7.21 -6.92
CA VAL A 70 1.63 -8.45 -7.44
C VAL A 70 1.42 -8.56 -8.96
N ARG A 71 0.20 -8.32 -9.44
CA ARG A 71 -0.13 -8.38 -10.88
C ARG A 71 0.69 -7.39 -11.71
N ASN A 72 1.03 -6.23 -11.15
CA ASN A 72 1.85 -5.22 -11.80
C ASN A 72 3.36 -5.54 -11.77
N GLY A 73 3.75 -6.71 -11.26
CA GLY A 73 5.12 -7.22 -11.28
C GLY A 73 6.09 -6.58 -10.29
N TRP A 74 5.64 -5.62 -9.47
CA TRP A 74 6.50 -4.96 -8.49
C TRP A 74 6.93 -5.86 -7.35
N MET A 75 6.07 -6.79 -6.93
CA MET A 75 6.44 -7.76 -5.90
C MET A 75 7.61 -8.64 -6.33
N LYS A 76 7.65 -9.08 -7.60
CA LYS A 76 8.79 -9.82 -8.15
C LYS A 76 10.09 -9.00 -8.13
N LYS A 77 10.02 -7.70 -8.43
CA LYS A 77 11.19 -6.80 -8.33
C LYS A 77 11.70 -6.69 -6.90
N LEU A 78 10.80 -6.56 -5.90
CA LEU A 78 11.18 -6.52 -4.49
C LEU A 78 11.85 -7.83 -4.05
N GLN A 79 11.32 -8.99 -4.46
CA GLN A 79 11.90 -10.30 -4.18
C GLN A 79 13.29 -10.47 -4.81
N LEU A 80 13.52 -9.96 -6.02
CA LEU A 80 14.85 -9.97 -6.64
C LEU A 80 15.86 -9.11 -5.86
N LEU A 81 15.42 -8.00 -5.25
CA LEU A 81 16.28 -7.20 -4.37
C LEU A 81 16.61 -7.92 -3.06
N GLU A 82 15.72 -8.81 -2.56
CA GLU A 82 15.96 -9.66 -1.41
C GLU A 82 16.99 -10.76 -1.69
N GLY A 83 16.93 -11.37 -2.89
CA GLY A 83 17.81 -12.50 -3.26
C GLY A 83 19.26 -12.11 -3.58
N ASN A 84 19.54 -10.86 -3.87
CA ASN A 84 20.85 -10.37 -4.27
C ASN A 84 21.79 -10.01 -3.09
N ASP A 85 21.44 -10.36 -1.86
CA ASP A 85 22.24 -10.04 -0.66
C ASP A 85 23.57 -10.78 -0.56
N LYS A 86 23.87 -11.75 -1.46
CA LYS A 86 25.08 -12.58 -1.35
C LYS A 86 26.33 -12.00 -2.01
N HIS A 87 26.25 -11.02 -2.91
CA HIS A 87 27.43 -10.58 -3.69
C HIS A 87 27.46 -9.11 -4.16
N SER A 88 26.59 -8.23 -3.75
CA SER A 88 26.72 -6.82 -4.16
C SER A 88 26.61 -5.86 -2.98
N ASN A 89 27.69 -5.10 -2.81
CA ASN A 89 27.75 -3.92 -1.98
C ASN A 89 26.43 -3.12 -2.05
N ASP A 90 25.94 -2.70 -0.90
CA ASP A 90 24.88 -1.75 -0.51
C ASP A 90 24.34 -0.77 -1.58
N SER A 91 24.01 -1.23 -2.78
CA SER A 91 23.47 -0.32 -3.77
C SER A 91 21.99 -0.08 -3.52
N PHE A 92 21.69 1.11 -3.03
CA PHE A 92 20.33 1.63 -2.98
C PHE A 92 19.69 1.61 -4.37
N LEU A 93 18.39 1.39 -4.41
CA LEU A 93 17.62 1.52 -5.64
C LEU A 93 17.85 2.94 -6.24
N PRO A 94 18.11 3.08 -7.55
CA PRO A 94 18.30 4.37 -8.18
C PRO A 94 17.14 5.33 -7.89
N PRO A 95 17.36 6.64 -7.75
CA PRO A 95 16.30 7.61 -7.42
C PRO A 95 15.08 7.53 -8.35
N ALA A 96 15.30 7.33 -9.64
CA ALA A 96 14.21 7.17 -10.62
C ALA A 96 13.34 5.95 -10.34
N GLU A 97 13.95 4.81 -10.01
CA GLU A 97 13.22 3.58 -9.67
C GLU A 97 12.52 3.69 -8.30
N ARG A 98 13.12 4.38 -7.33
CA ARG A 98 12.46 4.68 -6.04
C ARG A 98 11.21 5.52 -6.23
N ASN A 99 11.26 6.53 -7.10
CA ASN A 99 10.11 7.37 -7.41
C ASN A 99 9.01 6.58 -8.13
N LYS A 100 9.37 5.67 -9.05
CA LYS A 100 8.40 4.78 -9.72
C LYS A 100 7.74 3.83 -8.73
N LEU A 101 8.54 3.21 -7.83
CA LEU A 101 8.01 2.35 -6.78
C LEU A 101 7.05 3.10 -5.86
N ARG A 102 7.44 4.30 -5.39
CA ARG A 102 6.60 5.14 -4.53
C ARG A 102 5.28 5.51 -5.22
N LYS A 103 5.35 5.92 -6.47
CA LYS A 103 4.16 6.25 -7.25
C LYS A 103 3.22 5.06 -7.33
N GLN A 104 3.73 3.88 -7.67
CA GLN A 104 2.94 2.66 -7.76
C GLN A 104 2.34 2.23 -6.42
N LEU A 105 3.12 2.31 -5.33
CA LEU A 105 2.61 2.05 -3.98
C LEU A 105 1.44 2.98 -3.65
N PHE A 106 1.54 4.26 -3.96
CA PHE A 106 0.51 5.23 -3.62
C PHE A 106 -0.73 5.11 -4.50
N GLU A 107 -0.58 4.71 -5.76
CA GLU A 107 -1.70 4.45 -6.66
C GLU A 107 -2.47 3.19 -6.24
N GLU A 108 -1.78 2.10 -5.90
CA GLU A 108 -2.42 0.84 -5.55
C GLU A 108 -3.01 0.82 -4.13
N PHE A 109 -2.38 1.52 -3.18
CA PHE A 109 -2.75 1.50 -1.76
C PHE A 109 -3.48 2.77 -1.30
N THR A 110 -4.17 3.47 -2.18
CA THR A 110 -4.83 4.76 -1.87
C THR A 110 -5.75 4.67 -0.64
N ASP A 111 -6.59 3.64 -0.55
CA ASP A 111 -7.54 3.48 0.56
C ASP A 111 -6.81 3.16 1.88
N VAL A 112 -5.75 2.34 1.83
CA VAL A 112 -4.91 2.03 3.00
C VAL A 112 -4.16 3.29 3.47
N ILE A 113 -3.71 4.15 2.55
CA ILE A 113 -3.10 5.45 2.89
C ILE A 113 -4.08 6.35 3.62
N ILE A 114 -5.34 6.37 3.19
CA ILE A 114 -6.40 7.14 3.87
C ILE A 114 -6.58 6.61 5.30
N ASP A 115 -6.67 5.29 5.49
CA ASP A 115 -6.78 4.68 6.82
C ASP A 115 -5.59 5.06 7.72
N ILE A 116 -4.34 4.94 7.21
CA ILE A 116 -3.13 5.31 7.96
C ILE A 116 -3.12 6.79 8.33
N LYS A 117 -3.51 7.68 7.41
CA LYS A 117 -3.57 9.13 7.68
C LYS A 117 -4.66 9.49 8.67
N THR A 118 -5.78 8.79 8.65
CA THR A 118 -6.90 9.01 9.60
C THR A 118 -6.51 8.56 11.01
N ALA A 119 -5.76 7.46 11.11
CA ALA A 119 -5.26 6.92 12.38
C ALA A 119 -3.93 7.54 12.83
N GLY A 120 -3.39 8.53 12.11
CA GLY A 120 -2.08 9.11 12.41
C GLY A 120 -2.06 10.62 12.35
N ASN A 121 -1.16 11.22 13.14
CA ASN A 121 -0.91 12.66 13.13
C ASN A 121 0.51 12.96 12.60
N GLY A 122 0.61 13.84 11.61
CA GLY A 122 1.89 14.26 11.05
C GLY A 122 2.66 13.16 10.30
N VAL A 123 1.96 12.18 9.73
CA VAL A 123 2.53 11.11 8.89
C VAL A 123 2.89 11.69 7.52
N ASN A 124 4.18 11.68 7.17
CA ASN A 124 4.67 12.21 5.90
C ASN A 124 4.75 11.13 4.80
N LEU A 125 5.12 11.52 3.57
CA LEU A 125 5.18 10.60 2.42
C LEU A 125 6.17 9.45 2.59
N ASP A 126 7.30 9.70 3.25
CA ASP A 126 8.27 8.63 3.52
C ASP A 126 7.79 7.70 4.62
N ASP A 127 7.08 8.22 5.63
CA ASP A 127 6.43 7.41 6.67
C ASP A 127 5.39 6.48 6.04
N LEU A 128 4.56 6.99 5.12
CA LEU A 128 3.59 6.18 4.36
C LEU A 128 4.27 5.10 3.53
N SER A 129 5.35 5.45 2.80
CA SER A 129 6.11 4.48 2.02
C SER A 129 6.64 3.34 2.89
N LEU A 130 7.17 3.66 4.08
CA LEU A 130 7.63 2.68 5.06
C LEU A 130 6.50 1.77 5.55
N CYS A 131 5.36 2.35 5.92
CA CYS A 131 4.18 1.59 6.36
C CYS A 131 3.73 0.60 5.28
N LEU A 132 3.61 1.04 4.03
CA LEU A 132 3.17 0.20 2.92
C LEU A 132 4.16 -0.94 2.63
N LEU A 133 5.47 -0.68 2.64
CA LEU A 133 6.49 -1.73 2.47
C LEU A 133 6.46 -2.75 3.62
N CYS A 134 6.19 -2.30 4.85
CA CYS A 134 5.99 -3.21 5.99
C CYS A 134 4.73 -4.06 5.85
N LEU A 135 3.61 -3.49 5.39
CA LEU A 135 2.38 -4.22 5.10
C LEU A 135 2.55 -5.25 3.99
N LEU A 136 3.42 -4.99 3.02
CA LEU A 136 3.84 -5.95 1.99
C LEU A 136 4.79 -7.03 2.53
N LYS A 137 5.18 -6.96 3.82
CA LYS A 137 6.10 -7.88 4.50
C LYS A 137 7.50 -7.91 3.89
N VAL A 138 7.93 -6.79 3.32
CA VAL A 138 9.31 -6.61 2.81
C VAL A 138 10.27 -6.55 3.99
N ASN A 139 11.43 -7.19 3.89
CA ASN A 139 12.45 -7.18 4.95
C ASN A 139 13.13 -5.79 5.08
N ASN A 140 13.76 -5.54 6.24
CA ASN A 140 14.34 -4.22 6.54
C ASN A 140 15.47 -3.82 5.60
N THR A 141 16.29 -4.76 5.16
CA THR A 141 17.39 -4.54 4.21
C THR A 141 16.85 -4.08 2.86
N THR A 142 15.81 -4.75 2.35
CA THR A 142 15.16 -4.36 1.08
C THR A 142 14.41 -3.03 1.23
N ILE A 143 13.75 -2.78 2.36
CA ILE A 143 13.14 -1.46 2.66
C ILE A 143 14.21 -0.36 2.62
N SER A 144 15.37 -0.58 3.24
CA SER A 144 16.53 0.32 3.21
C SER A 144 16.94 0.66 1.78
N LYS A 145 17.11 -0.35 0.92
CA LYS A 145 17.43 -0.19 -0.51
C LYS A 145 16.35 0.60 -1.26
N CYS A 146 15.07 0.28 -1.04
CA CYS A 146 13.93 0.92 -1.68
C CYS A 146 13.74 2.38 -1.25
N MET A 147 14.05 2.71 0.00
CA MET A 147 13.92 4.08 0.53
C MET A 147 15.19 4.91 0.36
N GLY A 148 16.34 4.31 0.02
CA GLY A 148 17.63 4.98 -0.05
C GLY A 148 18.10 5.50 1.31
N ALA A 149 17.82 4.75 2.37
CA ALA A 149 18.13 5.09 3.75
C ALA A 149 18.79 3.90 4.45
N SER A 150 19.67 4.14 5.41
CA SER A 150 20.29 3.06 6.18
C SER A 150 19.26 2.30 7.02
N GLU A 151 19.54 1.04 7.36
CA GLU A 151 18.66 0.24 8.23
C GLU A 151 18.42 0.90 9.60
N ASN A 152 19.44 1.59 10.15
CA ASN A 152 19.29 2.33 11.39
C ASN A 152 18.33 3.51 11.24
N ALA A 153 18.35 4.21 10.10
CA ALA A 153 17.39 5.26 9.80
C ALA A 153 15.96 4.70 9.68
N ILE A 154 15.80 3.50 9.08
CA ILE A 154 14.52 2.80 9.02
C ILE A 154 14.02 2.43 10.43
N ARG A 155 14.88 1.87 11.28
CA ARG A 155 14.53 1.54 12.69
C ARG A 155 14.10 2.78 13.47
N THR A 156 14.86 3.87 13.36
CA THR A 156 14.54 5.15 14.02
C THR A 156 13.20 5.70 13.52
N ARG A 157 12.92 5.60 12.23
CA ARG A 157 11.65 6.04 11.65
C ARG A 157 10.48 5.20 12.16
N LYS A 158 10.62 3.88 12.26
CA LYS A 158 9.62 2.99 12.87
C LYS A 158 9.33 3.40 14.32
N SER A 159 10.37 3.69 15.11
CA SER A 159 10.19 4.14 16.50
C SER A 159 9.38 5.45 16.57
N ARG A 160 9.68 6.44 15.73
CA ARG A 160 8.92 7.70 15.66
C ARG A 160 7.48 7.52 15.21
N LEU A 161 7.21 6.53 14.34
CA LEU A 161 5.86 6.20 13.90
C LEU A 161 4.98 5.66 15.04
N LYS A 162 5.57 5.06 16.08
CA LYS A 162 4.85 4.63 17.27
C LYS A 162 4.18 5.80 18.01
N GLU A 163 4.79 7.00 17.95
CA GLU A 163 4.26 8.22 18.57
C GLU A 163 3.25 8.95 17.66
N LYS A 164 3.31 8.69 16.35
CA LYS A 164 2.47 9.36 15.35
C LYS A 164 1.19 8.60 15.03
N LEU A 165 1.20 7.27 15.14
CA LEU A 165 0.08 6.43 14.77
C LEU A 165 -0.72 6.02 16.01
N ASP A 166 -2.00 5.82 15.82
CA ASP A 166 -2.83 5.12 16.80
C ASP A 166 -2.19 3.76 17.14
N PRO A 167 -2.20 3.32 18.42
CA PRO A 167 -1.58 2.07 18.85
C PRO A 167 -2.06 0.84 18.08
N LEU A 168 -3.35 0.76 17.73
CA LEU A 168 -3.92 -0.34 16.99
C LEU A 168 -3.40 -0.36 15.54
N MET A 169 -3.35 0.79 14.87
CA MET A 169 -2.80 0.93 13.53
C MET A 169 -1.29 0.62 13.51
N TYR A 170 -0.55 1.11 14.51
CA TYR A 170 0.87 0.79 14.62
C TYR A 170 1.09 -0.72 14.78
N GLN A 171 0.33 -1.36 15.66
CA GLN A 171 0.39 -2.81 15.85
C GLN A 171 0.02 -3.55 14.57
N PHE A 172 -1.03 -3.16 13.89
CA PHE A 172 -1.46 -3.76 12.62
C PHE A 172 -0.35 -3.72 11.55
N ILE A 173 0.39 -2.61 11.43
CA ILE A 173 1.44 -2.44 10.41
C ILE A 173 2.72 -3.17 10.80
N PHE A 174 3.14 -3.14 12.07
CA PHE A 174 4.47 -3.55 12.53
C PHE A 174 4.51 -4.83 13.37
N SER A 175 3.36 -5.38 13.81
CA SER A 175 3.35 -6.70 14.44
C SER A 175 3.62 -7.77 13.36
N ARG A 176 4.64 -8.57 13.62
CA ARG A 176 4.95 -9.76 12.82
C ARG A 176 4.16 -10.96 13.29
#